data_940ace904b71ae52694f1968e9624710
#
_entry.id   940ace904b71ae52694f1968e9624710
#
_cell.length_a   1.000
_cell.length_b   1.000
_cell.length_c   1.000
_cell.angle_alpha   90.00
_cell.angle_beta   90.00
_cell.angle_gamma   90.00
#
_symmetry.space_group_name_H-M   'P 1'
#
loop_
_entity.id
_entity.type
_entity.pdbx_description
1 polymer ?
#
loop_
_entity_poly.entity_id
_entity_poly.type
_entity_poly.pdbx_seq_one_letter_code
_entity_poly.pdbx_strand_id
1 'polypeptide(L)'
;MAVIVATLRGDGTIQSSLVNAGIVPHPATGESTLAFVTIGPVKLANLRARPQVTATFRNGWQWAAAEGHAEVAGPDDPQPWLDPERLRLLLREIFSAAGGEHDDWDTYDRVMAEERRAAVLVRPDRVYTNR
;
A
#
# COMPACT_ATOMS: atom_id res chain seq x y z
N MET A 1 -7.17 -8.14 2.74
CA MET A 1 -6.70 -8.46 4.12
C MET A 1 -6.59 -7.16 4.91
N ALA A 2 -7.22 -7.11 6.05
CA ALA A 2 -7.17 -5.93 6.93
C ALA A 2 -5.82 -5.86 7.64
N VAL A 3 -5.14 -4.72 7.52
CA VAL A 3 -3.78 -4.52 8.03
C VAL A 3 -3.72 -3.17 8.75
N ILE A 4 -3.13 -3.14 9.94
CA ILE A 4 -2.82 -1.90 10.65
C ILE A 4 -1.47 -1.41 10.14
N VAL A 5 -1.44 -0.19 9.63
CA VAL A 5 -0.24 0.45 9.11
C VAL A 5 0.16 1.59 10.03
N ALA A 6 1.40 1.59 10.50
CA ALA A 6 1.97 2.63 11.34
C ALA A 6 3.04 3.39 10.56
N THR A 7 2.91 4.71 10.53
CA THR A 7 3.83 5.63 9.86
C THR A 7 4.34 6.70 10.82
N LEU A 8 5.44 7.35 10.48
CA LEU A 8 6.07 8.36 11.34
C LEU A 8 5.67 9.78 10.91
N ARG A 9 5.15 10.55 11.85
CA ARG A 9 4.95 11.99 11.68
C ARG A 9 6.29 12.74 11.81
N GLY A 10 6.32 13.96 11.31
CA GLY A 10 7.52 14.79 11.35
C GLY A 10 8.03 15.13 12.76
N ASP A 11 7.18 15.08 13.77
CA ASP A 11 7.54 15.31 15.17
C ASP A 11 7.99 14.03 15.91
N GLY A 12 8.09 12.90 15.20
CA GLY A 12 8.49 11.62 15.78
C GLY A 12 7.35 10.81 16.39
N THR A 13 6.14 11.32 16.38
CA THR A 13 4.98 10.55 16.82
C THR A 13 4.50 9.61 15.71
N ILE A 14 3.69 8.63 16.06
CA ILE A 14 3.25 7.56 15.17
C ILE A 14 1.77 7.72 14.84
N GLN A 15 1.45 7.61 13.55
CA GLN A 15 0.07 7.60 13.06
C GLN A 15 -0.25 6.18 12.59
N SER A 16 -1.35 5.63 13.08
CA SER A 16 -1.84 4.30 12.68
C SER A 16 -3.15 4.41 11.93
N SER A 17 -3.35 3.52 10.98
CA SER A 17 -4.60 3.42 10.24
C SER A 17 -4.83 1.99 9.77
N LEU A 18 -6.09 1.67 9.48
CA LEU A 18 -6.48 0.37 8.93
C LEU A 18 -6.58 0.51 7.42
N VAL A 19 -5.95 -0.41 6.70
CA VAL A 19 -6.02 -0.49 5.24
C VAL A 19 -6.38 -1.90 4.82
N ASN A 20 -6.88 -2.04 3.60
CA ASN A 20 -7.04 -3.34 2.96
C ASN A 20 -5.85 -3.58 2.05
N ALA A 21 -5.04 -4.58 2.36
CA ALA A 21 -3.78 -4.85 1.69
C ALA A 21 -3.72 -6.26 1.10
N GLY A 22 -2.89 -6.42 0.09
CA GLY A 22 -2.60 -7.70 -0.53
C GLY A 22 -1.13 -7.83 -0.87
N ILE A 23 -0.73 -9.01 -1.26
CA ILE A 23 0.63 -9.27 -1.71
C ILE A 23 0.65 -9.21 -3.23
N VAL A 24 1.49 -8.33 -3.77
CA VAL A 24 1.65 -8.19 -5.23
C VAL A 24 3.14 -8.11 -5.57
N PRO A 25 3.53 -8.56 -6.77
CA PRO A 25 4.90 -8.36 -7.23
C PRO A 25 5.14 -6.87 -7.54
N HIS A 26 6.32 -6.37 -7.19
CA HIS A 26 6.71 -5.02 -7.58
C HIS A 26 6.81 -4.94 -9.11
N PRO A 27 6.20 -3.94 -9.75
CA PRO A 27 6.17 -3.89 -11.22
C PRO A 27 7.54 -3.83 -11.90
N ALA A 28 8.54 -3.27 -11.24
CA ALA A 28 9.89 -3.15 -11.81
C ALA A 28 10.80 -4.33 -11.44
N THR A 29 10.70 -4.86 -10.22
CA THR A 29 11.67 -5.86 -9.71
C THR A 29 11.11 -7.27 -9.65
N GLY A 30 9.79 -7.44 -9.62
CA GLY A 30 9.14 -8.74 -9.42
C GLY A 30 9.17 -9.24 -7.98
N GLU A 31 9.81 -8.51 -7.05
CA GLU A 31 9.83 -8.88 -5.64
C GLU A 31 8.44 -8.78 -5.02
N SER A 32 8.10 -9.69 -4.11
CA SER A 32 6.85 -9.62 -3.38
C SER A 32 6.81 -8.41 -2.48
N THR A 33 5.71 -7.65 -2.55
CA THR A 33 5.46 -6.50 -1.69
C THR A 33 4.11 -6.63 -1.02
N LEU A 34 3.96 -6.01 0.15
CA LEU A 34 2.66 -5.78 0.74
C LEU A 34 2.16 -4.43 0.18
N ALA A 35 0.98 -4.44 -0.44
CA ALA A 35 0.51 -3.27 -1.17
C ALA A 35 -0.91 -2.89 -0.78
N PHE A 36 -1.16 -1.58 -0.79
CA PHE A 36 -2.51 -1.04 -0.59
C PHE A 36 -2.70 0.23 -1.42
N VAL A 37 -3.96 0.59 -1.63
CA VAL A 37 -4.36 1.80 -2.36
C VAL A 37 -4.91 2.80 -1.35
N THR A 38 -4.49 4.05 -1.43
CA THR A 38 -4.90 5.07 -0.45
C THR A 38 -5.02 6.47 -1.04
N ILE A 39 -5.83 7.29 -0.38
CA ILE A 39 -5.88 8.73 -0.54
C ILE A 39 -5.61 9.44 0.79
N GLY A 40 -5.26 8.70 1.83
CA GLY A 40 -5.05 9.25 3.17
C GLY A 40 -3.94 10.30 3.20
N PRO A 41 -4.27 11.61 3.37
CA PRO A 41 -3.28 12.67 3.18
C PRO A 41 -2.18 12.64 4.23
N VAL A 42 -2.49 12.28 5.46
CA VAL A 42 -1.49 12.20 6.54
C VAL A 42 -0.53 11.04 6.30
N LYS A 43 -1.07 9.87 5.99
CA LYS A 43 -0.29 8.68 5.71
C LYS A 43 0.65 8.88 4.52
N LEU A 44 0.14 9.43 3.42
CA LEU A 44 0.95 9.70 2.24
C LEU A 44 2.03 10.73 2.51
N ALA A 45 1.72 11.81 3.22
CA ALA A 45 2.71 12.82 3.58
C ALA A 45 3.83 12.21 4.43
N ASN A 46 3.48 11.37 5.40
CA ASN A 46 4.46 10.69 6.24
C ASN A 46 5.37 9.78 5.41
N LEU A 47 4.79 8.95 4.55
CA LEU A 47 5.55 7.99 3.76
C LEU A 47 6.44 8.66 2.71
N ARG A 48 6.00 9.76 2.12
CA ARG A 48 6.81 10.55 1.17
C ARG A 48 8.03 11.14 1.84
N ALA A 49 7.89 11.61 3.07
CA ALA A 49 8.98 12.23 3.82
C ALA A 49 9.86 11.18 4.54
N ARG A 50 9.25 10.14 5.08
CA ARG A 50 9.90 9.09 5.89
C ARG A 50 9.29 7.74 5.50
N PRO A 51 9.98 6.95 4.69
CA PRO A 51 9.39 5.74 4.09
C PRO A 51 9.27 4.56 5.05
N GLN A 52 9.75 4.66 6.28
CA GLN A 52 9.63 3.58 7.26
C GLN A 52 8.17 3.32 7.59
N VAL A 53 7.80 2.06 7.62
CA VAL A 53 6.44 1.62 7.86
C VAL A 53 6.44 0.28 8.55
N THR A 54 5.46 0.08 9.44
CA THR A 54 5.17 -1.23 10.02
C THR A 54 3.74 -1.60 9.67
N ALA A 55 3.57 -2.79 9.12
CA ALA A 55 2.28 -3.35 8.79
C ALA A 55 2.02 -4.56 9.68
N THR A 56 0.92 -4.55 10.43
CA THR A 56 0.57 -5.60 11.37
C THR A 56 -0.77 -6.21 10.99
N PHE A 57 -0.83 -7.54 10.96
CA PHE A 57 -2.05 -8.27 10.65
C PHE A 57 -2.17 -9.50 11.54
N ARG A 58 -3.39 -9.98 11.69
CA ARG A 58 -3.68 -11.09 12.58
C ARG A 58 -4.73 -12.04 12.02
N ASN A 59 -4.69 -13.26 12.56
CA ASN A 59 -5.75 -14.25 12.43
C ASN A 59 -6.00 -14.79 13.85
N GLY A 60 -7.10 -14.32 14.48
CA GLY A 60 -7.32 -14.58 15.89
C GLY A 60 -6.24 -13.95 16.75
N TRP A 61 -5.59 -14.76 17.59
CA TRP A 61 -4.48 -14.34 18.45
C TRP A 61 -3.10 -14.53 17.83
N GLN A 62 -3.04 -15.14 16.65
CA GLN A 62 -1.80 -15.17 15.87
C GLN A 62 -1.65 -13.88 15.09
N TRP A 63 -0.49 -13.27 15.18
CA TRP A 63 -0.22 -12.04 14.45
C TRP A 63 1.17 -12.05 13.82
N ALA A 64 1.35 -11.21 12.83
CA ALA A 64 2.64 -10.96 12.21
C ALA A 64 2.77 -9.48 11.94
N ALA A 65 3.99 -8.98 12.02
CA ALA A 65 4.32 -7.62 11.66
C ALA A 65 5.46 -7.61 10.64
N ALA A 66 5.32 -6.78 9.64
CA ALA A 66 6.35 -6.54 8.64
C ALA A 66 6.82 -5.09 8.78
N GLU A 67 8.09 -4.92 9.14
CA GLU A 67 8.76 -3.61 9.13
C GLU A 67 9.47 -3.46 7.80
N GLY A 68 9.34 -2.32 7.18
CA GLY A 68 9.97 -2.12 5.89
C GLY A 68 9.96 -0.67 5.43
N HIS A 69 10.19 -0.52 4.14
CA HIS A 69 10.20 0.76 3.46
C HIS A 69 9.12 0.78 2.40
N ALA A 70 8.34 1.85 2.39
CA ALA A 70 7.27 2.05 1.44
C ALA A 70 7.75 2.85 0.23
N GLU A 71 7.29 2.45 -0.95
CA GLU A 71 7.41 3.22 -2.18
C GLU A 71 6.01 3.65 -2.59
N VAL A 72 5.83 4.94 -2.81
CA VAL A 72 4.55 5.51 -3.23
C VAL A 72 4.57 5.68 -4.74
N ALA A 73 3.52 5.24 -5.41
CA ALA A 73 3.38 5.32 -6.86
C ALA A 73 1.97 5.76 -7.23
N GLY A 74 1.85 6.85 -7.96
CA GLY A 74 0.56 7.39 -8.33
C GLY A 74 0.67 8.65 -9.18
N PRO A 75 -0.45 9.34 -9.42
CA PRO A 75 -0.44 10.56 -10.24
C PRO A 75 0.48 11.65 -9.70
N ASP A 76 0.61 11.74 -8.38
CA ASP A 76 1.44 12.73 -7.71
C ASP A 76 2.81 12.17 -7.30
N ASP A 77 3.08 10.90 -7.58
CA ASP A 77 4.31 10.19 -7.22
C ASP A 77 4.82 9.41 -8.43
N PRO A 78 5.37 10.10 -9.43
CA PRO A 78 5.83 9.44 -10.65
C PRO A 78 7.02 8.52 -10.38
N GLN A 79 7.03 7.39 -11.07
CA GLN A 79 8.11 6.41 -11.02
C GLN A 79 8.56 6.10 -12.46
N PRO A 80 9.85 5.82 -12.71
CA PRO A 80 10.34 5.52 -14.06
C PRO A 80 9.67 4.31 -14.71
N TRP A 81 9.19 3.38 -13.91
CA TRP A 81 8.55 2.14 -14.35
C TRP A 81 7.02 2.24 -14.41
N LEU A 82 6.46 3.43 -14.19
CA LEU A 82 5.01 3.64 -14.08
C LEU A 82 4.54 4.64 -15.10
N ASP A 83 3.69 4.20 -16.03
CA ASP A 83 2.88 5.06 -16.88
C ASP A 83 1.41 5.00 -16.42
N PRO A 84 0.52 5.88 -16.95
CA PRO A 84 -0.89 5.88 -16.53
C PRO A 84 -1.61 4.54 -16.72
N GLU A 85 -1.32 3.82 -17.78
CA GLU A 85 -1.93 2.51 -18.03
C GLU A 85 -1.43 1.47 -17.04
N ARG A 86 -0.14 1.48 -16.75
CA ARG A 86 0.44 0.56 -15.77
C ARG A 86 -0.06 0.85 -14.36
N LEU A 87 -0.24 2.12 -14.02
CA LEU A 87 -0.85 2.50 -12.75
C LEU A 87 -2.29 1.98 -12.64
N ARG A 88 -3.07 2.14 -13.69
CA ARG A 88 -4.45 1.65 -13.74
C ARG A 88 -4.52 0.16 -13.43
N LEU A 89 -3.67 -0.62 -14.08
CA LEU A 89 -3.61 -2.07 -13.87
C LEU A 89 -3.08 -2.43 -12.49
N LEU A 90 -2.10 -1.70 -11.97
CA LEU A 90 -1.55 -1.93 -10.64
C LEU A 90 -2.61 -1.73 -9.55
N LEU A 91 -3.42 -0.67 -9.66
CA LEU A 91 -4.49 -0.42 -8.68
C LEU A 91 -5.53 -1.53 -8.69
N ARG A 92 -5.90 -2.05 -9.86
CA ARG A 92 -6.79 -3.22 -9.98
C ARG A 92 -6.17 -4.47 -9.33
N GLU A 93 -4.91 -4.71 -9.60
CA GLU A 93 -4.18 -5.86 -9.06
C GLU A 93 -4.13 -5.84 -7.54
N ILE A 94 -3.83 -4.68 -6.96
CA ILE A 94 -3.80 -4.51 -5.50
C ILE A 94 -5.20 -4.74 -4.90
N PHE A 95 -6.23 -4.16 -5.50
CA PHE A 95 -7.60 -4.36 -5.05
C PHE A 95 -7.98 -5.84 -5.02
N SER A 96 -7.68 -6.56 -6.09
CA SER A 96 -7.98 -7.99 -6.20
C SER A 96 -7.16 -8.82 -5.21
N ALA A 97 -5.87 -8.52 -5.06
CA ALA A 97 -4.99 -9.22 -4.12
C ALA A 97 -5.41 -8.98 -2.67
N ALA A 98 -6.01 -7.83 -2.37
CA ALA A 98 -6.55 -7.51 -1.06
C ALA A 98 -7.89 -8.22 -0.75
N GLY A 99 -8.41 -9.01 -1.67
CA GLY A 99 -9.66 -9.75 -1.52
C GLY A 99 -10.87 -9.05 -2.11
N GLY A 100 -10.67 -7.92 -2.80
CA GLY A 100 -11.75 -7.18 -3.44
C GLY A 100 -12.26 -7.88 -4.70
N GLU A 101 -13.54 -7.72 -4.96
CA GLU A 101 -14.18 -8.15 -6.21
C GLU A 101 -14.92 -6.95 -6.79
N HIS A 102 -14.87 -6.81 -8.10
CA HIS A 102 -15.54 -5.71 -8.78
C HIS A 102 -16.11 -6.20 -10.11
N ASP A 103 -17.35 -5.79 -10.41
CA ASP A 103 -18.06 -6.16 -11.64
C ASP A 103 -18.05 -5.04 -12.69
N ASP A 104 -17.48 -3.87 -12.37
CA ASP A 104 -17.40 -2.71 -13.25
C ASP A 104 -16.05 -2.02 -13.11
N TRP A 105 -15.05 -2.57 -13.79
CA TRP A 105 -13.69 -2.04 -13.76
C TRP A 105 -13.58 -0.63 -14.37
N ASP A 106 -14.43 -0.29 -15.34
CA ASP A 106 -14.40 1.05 -15.93
C ASP A 106 -14.78 2.11 -14.90
N THR A 107 -15.80 1.85 -14.09
CA THR A 107 -16.17 2.74 -12.99
C THR A 107 -15.08 2.79 -11.92
N TYR A 108 -14.50 1.64 -11.57
CA TYR A 108 -13.38 1.58 -10.62
C TYR A 108 -12.22 2.46 -11.07
N ASP A 109 -11.78 2.30 -12.33
CA ASP A 109 -10.66 3.06 -12.88
C ASP A 109 -10.93 4.57 -12.85
N ARG A 110 -12.15 4.97 -13.21
CA ARG A 110 -12.56 6.36 -13.22
C ARG A 110 -12.51 6.97 -11.82
N VAL A 111 -13.04 6.27 -10.82
CA VAL A 111 -13.05 6.74 -9.43
C VAL A 111 -11.62 6.84 -8.89
N MET A 112 -10.77 5.85 -9.16
CA MET A 112 -9.37 5.88 -8.73
C MET A 112 -8.63 7.08 -9.33
N ALA A 113 -8.86 7.38 -10.61
CA ALA A 113 -8.24 8.51 -11.29
C ALA A 113 -8.77 9.86 -10.77
N GLU A 114 -10.08 9.99 -10.59
CA GLU A 114 -10.71 11.20 -10.06
C GLU A 114 -10.23 11.52 -8.65
N GLU A 115 -10.11 10.51 -7.80
CA GLU A 115 -9.64 10.65 -6.42
C GLU A 115 -8.11 10.70 -6.33
N ARG A 116 -7.39 10.56 -7.44
CA ARG A 116 -5.93 10.56 -7.52
C ARG A 116 -5.29 9.59 -6.53
N ARG A 117 -5.85 8.40 -6.41
CA ARG A 117 -5.38 7.39 -5.49
C ARG A 117 -3.97 6.92 -5.85
N ALA A 118 -3.18 6.66 -4.81
CA ALA A 118 -1.83 6.16 -4.94
C ALA A 118 -1.74 4.70 -4.49
N ALA A 119 -0.84 3.97 -5.13
CA ALA A 119 -0.39 2.67 -4.65
C ALA A 119 0.75 2.87 -3.66
N VAL A 120 0.72 2.12 -2.57
CA VAL A 120 1.83 2.04 -1.62
C VAL A 120 2.34 0.61 -1.65
N LEU A 121 3.62 0.44 -1.97
CA LEU A 121 4.27 -0.86 -2.07
C LEU A 121 5.29 -0.95 -0.93
N VAL A 122 5.07 -1.85 0.00
CA VAL A 122 5.95 -2.04 1.16
C VAL A 122 6.88 -3.22 0.90
N ARG A 123 8.18 -2.95 0.88
CA ARG A 123 9.19 -4.00 0.86
C ARG A 123 9.59 -4.31 2.29
N PRO A 124 9.32 -5.55 2.77
CA PRO A 124 9.65 -5.90 4.14
C PRO A 124 11.16 -6.10 4.30
N ASP A 125 11.73 -5.51 5.35
CA ASP A 125 13.11 -5.72 5.77
C ASP A 125 13.18 -6.72 6.91
N ARG A 126 12.12 -6.78 7.74
CA ARG A 126 12.03 -7.67 8.89
C ARG A 126 10.58 -8.11 9.10
N VAL A 127 10.39 -9.40 9.30
CA VAL A 127 9.07 -9.96 9.64
C VAL A 127 9.21 -10.74 10.95
N TYR A 128 8.27 -10.52 11.85
CA TYR A 128 8.22 -11.25 13.12
C TYR A 128 6.78 -11.56 13.51
N THR A 129 6.64 -12.57 14.35
CA THR A 129 5.35 -13.09 14.80
C THR A 129 5.40 -13.37 16.30
N ASN A 130 4.24 -13.72 16.88
CA ASN A 130 4.16 -14.17 18.27
C ASN A 130 4.44 -15.68 18.46
N ARG A 131 5.13 -16.24 17.50
CA ARG A 131 5.48 -17.67 17.55
C ARG A 131 6.97 -17.90 17.59
#